data_037a85011d7a1c1009201ceccfb48f5b
#
_entry.id   037a85011d7a1c1009201ceccfb48f5b
#
_cell.length_a   1.000
_cell.length_b   1.000
_cell.length_c   1.000
_cell.angle_alpha   90.00
_cell.angle_beta   90.00
_cell.angle_gamma   90.00
#
_symmetry.space_group_name_H-M   'P 1'
#
loop_
_entity.id
_entity.type
_entity.pdbx_description
1 polymer ?
#
loop_
_entity_poly.entity_id
_entity_poly.type
_entity_poly.pdbx_seq_one_letter_code
_entity_poly.pdbx_strand_id
1 'polypeptide(L)'
;DYENALRLRNKLTSLNELRRQIIFGRDEFMDISKDRALMEAKQLFQLADIPRRLECYDISHQSGQNVVGAMVVATNGVADKREYRKFQIHRHRNDDFAAMTEVMERRFSPRHLSWGMPDLIVVDGGEPQLRAIHRLVLDIPLIGLAKRNDELIVSKHHSHIRPEGIQHLLANPEPGVLVTDRGDYYSLNFHLGAHHSASHSFTMLGETTVNRY
;
A
#
# COMPACT_ATOMS: atom_id res chain seq x y z
N ASP A 1 -15.83 35.46 9.05
CA ASP A 1 -14.39 35.30 9.24
C ASP A 1 -14.02 33.82 9.15
N TYR A 2 -13.97 33.32 7.91
CA TYR A 2 -13.76 31.90 7.60
C TYR A 2 -12.35 31.42 7.96
N GLU A 3 -11.34 32.27 7.81
CA GLU A 3 -9.93 31.95 8.14
C GLU A 3 -9.73 31.72 9.63
N ASN A 4 -10.32 32.53 10.48
CA ASN A 4 -10.25 32.36 11.93
C ASN A 4 -10.99 31.08 12.39
N ALA A 5 -12.10 30.74 11.78
CA ALA A 5 -12.83 29.51 12.05
C ALA A 5 -11.98 28.27 11.65
N LEU A 6 -11.32 28.30 10.50
CA LEU A 6 -10.41 27.26 10.03
C LEU A 6 -9.19 27.09 10.96
N ARG A 7 -8.60 28.21 11.40
CA ARG A 7 -7.46 28.23 12.31
C ARG A 7 -7.80 27.67 13.70
N LEU A 8 -8.99 28.02 14.22
CA LEU A 8 -9.51 27.50 15.48
C LEU A 8 -9.82 26.00 15.39
N ARG A 9 -10.41 25.54 14.29
CA ARG A 9 -10.67 24.13 14.04
C ARG A 9 -9.38 23.32 14.00
N ASN A 10 -8.38 23.79 13.28
CA ASN A 10 -7.07 23.12 13.19
C ASN A 10 -6.37 23.07 14.55
N LYS A 11 -6.44 24.16 15.36
CA LYS A 11 -5.95 24.17 16.74
C LYS A 11 -6.69 23.18 17.64
N LEU A 12 -8.02 23.08 17.52
CA LEU A 12 -8.82 22.10 18.26
C LEU A 12 -8.46 20.66 17.90
N THR A 13 -8.24 20.39 16.61
CA THR A 13 -7.80 19.06 16.15
C THR A 13 -6.45 18.71 16.72
N SER A 14 -5.45 19.61 16.64
CA SER A 14 -4.12 19.39 17.21
C SER A 14 -4.14 19.21 18.74
N LEU A 15 -4.98 19.97 19.45
CA LEU A 15 -5.15 19.82 20.90
C LEU A 15 -5.84 18.50 21.28
N ASN A 16 -6.78 18.01 20.48
CA ASN A 16 -7.41 16.73 20.70
C ASN A 16 -6.43 15.58 20.43
N GLU A 17 -5.55 15.69 19.43
CA GLU A 17 -4.48 14.75 19.16
C GLU A 17 -3.45 14.72 20.30
N LEU A 18 -3.00 15.89 20.79
CA LEU A 18 -2.14 15.99 21.97
C LEU A 18 -2.80 15.38 23.22
N ARG A 19 -4.11 15.63 23.44
CA ARG A 19 -4.85 15.05 24.57
C ARG A 19 -4.92 13.53 24.48
N ARG A 20 -5.12 12.97 23.28
CA ARG A 20 -5.09 11.51 23.04
C ARG A 20 -3.71 10.92 23.30
N GLN A 21 -2.64 11.58 22.84
CA GLN A 21 -1.27 11.17 23.12
C GLN A 21 -0.92 11.17 24.61
N ILE A 22 -1.47 12.11 25.39
CA ILE A 22 -1.26 12.19 26.86
C ILE A 22 -2.04 11.13 27.61
N ILE A 23 -3.28 10.78 27.16
CA ILE A 23 -4.16 9.84 27.88
C ILE A 23 -3.76 8.39 27.62
N PHE A 24 -3.33 8.03 26.40
CA PHE A 24 -3.09 6.62 26.02
C PHE A 24 -1.60 6.29 25.88
N GLY A 25 -0.69 7.24 26.10
CA GLY A 25 0.69 7.08 25.69
C GLY A 25 0.85 7.09 24.15
N ARG A 26 1.98 7.58 23.69
CA ARG A 26 2.24 7.73 22.24
C ARG A 26 2.24 6.40 21.50
N ASP A 27 2.75 5.36 22.16
CA ASP A 27 2.89 4.03 21.56
C ASP A 27 1.56 3.28 21.48
N GLU A 28 0.74 3.33 22.52
CA GLU A 28 -0.60 2.69 22.56
C GLU A 28 -1.55 3.31 21.52
N PHE A 29 -1.53 4.64 21.37
CA PHE A 29 -2.35 5.30 20.36
C PHE A 29 -1.91 4.94 18.93
N MET A 30 -0.61 4.88 18.70
CA MET A 30 -0.05 4.44 17.43
C MET A 30 -0.42 2.98 17.12
N ASP A 31 -0.46 2.11 18.09
CA ASP A 31 -0.83 0.71 17.90
C ASP A 31 -2.31 0.55 17.55
N ILE A 32 -3.21 1.24 18.25
CA ILE A 32 -4.65 1.22 17.93
C ILE A 32 -4.92 1.71 16.50
N SER A 33 -4.26 2.79 16.06
CA SER A 33 -4.46 3.31 14.71
C SER A 33 -3.92 2.39 13.62
N LYS A 34 -2.81 1.70 13.89
CA LYS A 34 -2.21 0.70 12.99
C LYS A 34 -3.08 -0.55 12.88
N ASP A 35 -3.52 -1.09 14.02
CA ASP A 35 -4.42 -2.24 14.04
C ASP A 35 -5.71 -1.94 13.30
N ARG A 36 -6.26 -0.74 13.45
CA ARG A 36 -7.43 -0.29 12.73
C ARG A 36 -7.19 -0.26 11.21
N ALA A 37 -6.08 0.31 10.75
CA ALA A 37 -5.74 0.38 9.34
C ALA A 37 -5.57 -1.03 8.71
N LEU A 38 -4.95 -1.96 9.42
CA LEU A 38 -4.82 -3.34 8.98
C LEU A 38 -6.17 -4.06 8.94
N MET A 39 -7.06 -3.80 9.91
CA MET A 39 -8.43 -4.33 9.90
C MET A 39 -9.25 -3.77 8.74
N GLU A 40 -9.15 -2.47 8.45
CA GLU A 40 -9.80 -1.83 7.31
C GLU A 40 -9.30 -2.44 5.99
N ALA A 41 -7.99 -2.67 5.85
CA ALA A 41 -7.43 -3.36 4.69
C ALA A 41 -7.97 -4.80 4.55
N LYS A 42 -8.05 -5.56 5.67
CA LYS A 42 -8.66 -6.89 5.67
C LYS A 42 -10.10 -6.85 5.17
N GLN A 43 -10.91 -5.90 5.66
CA GLN A 43 -12.32 -5.77 5.29
C GLN A 43 -12.48 -5.34 3.83
N LEU A 44 -11.72 -4.33 3.41
CA LEU A 44 -11.79 -3.78 2.04
C LEU A 44 -11.44 -4.83 0.98
N PHE A 45 -10.38 -5.59 1.20
CA PHE A 45 -9.91 -6.61 0.27
C PHE A 45 -10.46 -8.00 0.59
N GLN A 46 -11.31 -8.15 1.61
CA GLN A 46 -11.87 -9.41 2.07
C GLN A 46 -10.80 -10.49 2.27
N LEU A 47 -9.67 -10.11 2.88
CA LEU A 47 -8.57 -11.02 3.16
C LEU A 47 -8.99 -12.05 4.23
N ALA A 48 -8.44 -13.26 4.15
CA ALA A 48 -8.70 -14.31 5.13
C ALA A 48 -8.27 -13.87 6.54
N ASP A 49 -7.09 -13.26 6.64
CA ASP A 49 -6.51 -12.78 7.89
C ASP A 49 -6.06 -11.32 7.82
N ILE A 50 -5.75 -10.73 8.97
CA ILE A 50 -5.19 -9.38 9.05
C ILE A 50 -3.78 -9.42 8.42
N PRO A 51 -3.49 -8.57 7.41
CA PRO A 51 -2.19 -8.56 6.74
C PRO A 51 -1.13 -7.93 7.66
N ARG A 52 -0.42 -8.76 8.42
CA ARG A 52 0.60 -8.30 9.39
C ARG A 52 1.93 -7.97 8.74
N ARG A 53 2.30 -8.70 7.67
CA ARG A 53 3.50 -8.44 6.87
C ARG A 53 3.10 -7.95 5.48
N LEU A 54 3.37 -6.67 5.22
CA LEU A 54 3.19 -6.07 3.90
C LEU A 54 4.57 -5.88 3.26
N GLU A 55 4.68 -6.27 1.99
CA GLU A 55 5.87 -5.99 1.18
C GLU A 55 5.49 -5.04 0.04
N CYS A 56 6.17 -3.88 -0.03
CA CYS A 56 5.93 -2.90 -1.08
C CYS A 56 7.14 -2.84 -2.01
N TYR A 57 6.87 -2.77 -3.33
CA TYR A 57 7.89 -2.85 -4.37
C TYR A 57 7.83 -1.65 -5.31
N ASP A 58 9.00 -1.12 -5.62
CA ASP A 58 9.20 0.00 -6.54
C ASP A 58 10.40 -0.27 -7.44
N ILE A 59 10.35 0.16 -8.71
CA ILE A 59 11.47 0.13 -9.63
C ILE A 59 11.98 1.55 -9.82
N SER A 60 13.25 1.75 -9.50
CA SER A 60 13.91 3.06 -9.57
C SER A 60 15.09 3.04 -10.54
N HIS A 61 15.18 4.08 -11.35
CA HIS A 61 16.31 4.31 -12.26
C HIS A 61 17.30 5.26 -11.61
N GLN A 62 18.49 4.77 -11.26
CA GLN A 62 19.57 5.61 -10.74
C GLN A 62 20.50 6.05 -11.86
N SER A 63 20.60 7.36 -12.08
CA SER A 63 21.62 8.06 -12.93
C SER A 63 22.17 7.24 -14.10
N GLY A 64 21.32 6.98 -15.10
CA GLY A 64 21.75 6.60 -16.44
C GLY A 64 21.99 5.14 -16.76
N GLN A 65 22.25 4.22 -15.81
CA GLN A 65 22.50 2.81 -16.15
C GLN A 65 22.09 1.78 -15.09
N ASN A 66 21.84 2.15 -13.85
CA ASN A 66 21.52 1.20 -12.80
C ASN A 66 20.04 1.22 -12.47
N VAL A 67 19.34 0.14 -12.80
CA VAL A 67 17.97 -0.09 -12.40
C VAL A 67 17.97 -0.90 -11.11
N VAL A 68 17.23 -0.44 -10.12
CA VAL A 68 17.15 -1.07 -8.80
C VAL A 68 15.70 -1.28 -8.44
N GLY A 69 15.36 -2.52 -8.06
CA GLY A 69 14.12 -2.81 -7.39
C GLY A 69 14.28 -2.60 -5.88
N ALA A 70 13.42 -1.82 -5.29
CA ALA A 70 13.35 -1.64 -3.85
C ALA A 70 12.22 -2.51 -3.27
N MET A 71 12.50 -3.22 -2.17
CA MET A 71 11.51 -3.86 -1.33
C MET A 71 11.51 -3.20 0.03
N VAL A 72 10.40 -2.64 0.43
CA VAL A 72 10.17 -2.15 1.79
C VAL A 72 9.16 -3.03 2.50
N VAL A 73 9.31 -3.17 3.79
CA VAL A 73 8.49 -4.06 4.61
C VAL A 73 7.84 -3.27 5.72
N ALA A 74 6.54 -3.50 5.92
CA ALA A 74 5.84 -3.09 7.13
C ALA A 74 5.40 -4.35 7.90
N THR A 75 5.67 -4.35 9.20
CA THR A 75 5.27 -5.41 10.11
C THR A 75 4.32 -4.82 11.17
N ASN A 76 3.12 -5.38 11.29
CA ASN A 76 2.07 -4.85 12.16
C ASN A 76 1.80 -3.35 11.96
N GLY A 77 1.73 -2.91 10.69
CA GLY A 77 1.49 -1.52 10.33
C GLY A 77 2.65 -0.56 10.59
N VAL A 78 3.85 -1.06 10.91
CA VAL A 78 5.06 -0.26 11.16
C VAL A 78 6.15 -0.61 10.15
N ALA A 79 6.83 0.41 9.62
CA ALA A 79 7.97 0.23 8.74
C ALA A 79 9.10 -0.56 9.43
N ASP A 80 9.41 -1.76 8.94
CA ASP A 80 10.51 -2.58 9.44
C ASP A 80 11.74 -2.44 8.54
N LYS A 81 12.54 -1.42 8.81
CA LYS A 81 13.71 -1.07 7.99
C LYS A 81 14.78 -2.17 7.93
N ARG A 82 14.82 -3.10 8.90
CA ARG A 82 15.77 -4.23 8.91
C ARG A 82 15.46 -5.23 7.81
N GLU A 83 14.18 -5.28 7.40
CA GLU A 83 13.68 -6.17 6.37
C GLU A 83 13.73 -5.56 4.95
N TYR A 84 14.16 -4.29 4.81
CA TYR A 84 14.28 -3.63 3.51
C TYR A 84 15.37 -4.29 2.66
N ARG A 85 15.10 -4.47 1.38
CA ARG A 85 16.05 -5.07 0.43
C ARG A 85 16.12 -4.26 -0.86
N LYS A 86 17.29 -4.32 -1.49
CA LYS A 86 17.54 -3.76 -2.83
C LYS A 86 17.91 -4.89 -3.78
N PHE A 87 17.30 -4.89 -4.94
CA PHE A 87 17.55 -5.84 -6.01
C PHE A 87 18.18 -5.09 -7.17
N GLN A 88 19.46 -5.28 -7.42
CA GLN A 88 20.07 -4.77 -8.63
C GLN A 88 19.52 -5.55 -9.82
N ILE A 89 18.99 -4.83 -10.83
CA ILE A 89 18.40 -5.43 -12.03
C ILE A 89 19.50 -5.66 -13.06
N HIS A 90 19.57 -6.86 -13.59
CA HIS A 90 20.63 -7.27 -14.51
C HIS A 90 20.15 -7.46 -15.94
N ARG A 91 18.93 -7.99 -16.14
CA ARG A 91 18.43 -8.44 -17.43
C ARG A 91 17.59 -7.40 -18.17
N HIS A 92 16.83 -6.59 -17.48
CA HIS A 92 15.75 -5.78 -18.08
C HIS A 92 15.83 -4.30 -17.63
N ARG A 93 16.93 -3.64 -18.00
CA ARG A 93 17.20 -2.27 -17.52
C ARG A 93 16.32 -1.19 -18.14
N ASN A 94 15.68 -1.47 -19.26
CA ASN A 94 14.84 -0.51 -20.00
C ASN A 94 13.35 -0.91 -19.99
N ASP A 95 12.97 -1.92 -19.20
CA ASP A 95 11.61 -2.43 -19.12
C ASP A 95 11.23 -2.64 -17.66
N ASP A 96 10.44 -1.71 -17.12
CA ASP A 96 10.01 -1.74 -15.71
C ASP A 96 9.16 -2.97 -15.38
N PHE A 97 8.39 -3.48 -16.34
CA PHE A 97 7.58 -4.67 -16.12
C PHE A 97 8.45 -5.92 -15.99
N ALA A 98 9.40 -6.06 -16.90
CA ALA A 98 10.36 -7.16 -16.85
C ALA A 98 11.31 -7.02 -15.65
N ALA A 99 11.68 -5.81 -15.27
CA ALA A 99 12.46 -5.54 -14.05
C ALA A 99 11.68 -5.95 -12.79
N MET A 100 10.40 -5.60 -12.69
CA MET A 100 9.54 -6.01 -11.57
C MET A 100 9.38 -7.54 -11.52
N THR A 101 9.23 -8.18 -12.67
CA THR A 101 9.16 -9.64 -12.79
C THR A 101 10.46 -10.27 -12.26
N GLU A 102 11.64 -9.75 -12.64
CA GLU A 102 12.95 -10.23 -12.14
C GLU A 102 13.04 -10.08 -10.60
N VAL A 103 12.54 -9.00 -10.03
CA VAL A 103 12.51 -8.79 -8.57
C VAL A 103 11.66 -9.88 -7.90
N MET A 104 10.44 -10.13 -8.42
CA MET A 104 9.52 -11.11 -7.85
C MET A 104 10.08 -12.54 -7.97
N GLU A 105 10.62 -12.93 -9.13
CA GLU A 105 11.26 -14.23 -9.30
C GLU A 105 12.38 -14.45 -8.29
N ARG A 106 13.20 -13.43 -8.06
CA ARG A 106 14.29 -13.50 -7.08
C ARG A 106 13.77 -13.54 -5.66
N ARG A 107 12.79 -12.71 -5.31
CA ARG A 107 12.20 -12.66 -3.97
C ARG A 107 11.57 -13.99 -3.58
N PHE A 108 10.82 -14.61 -4.46
CA PHE A 108 10.12 -15.86 -4.19
C PHE A 108 10.94 -17.12 -4.58
N SER A 109 12.22 -16.93 -4.89
CA SER A 109 13.13 -18.07 -5.07
C SER A 109 13.37 -18.79 -3.75
N PRO A 110 13.73 -20.11 -3.79
CA PRO A 110 14.03 -20.89 -2.58
C PRO A 110 15.08 -20.25 -1.66
N ARG A 111 16.01 -19.47 -2.23
CA ARG A 111 17.07 -18.77 -1.48
C ARG A 111 16.53 -17.76 -0.46
N HIS A 112 15.38 -17.16 -0.73
CA HIS A 112 14.83 -16.04 0.06
C HIS A 112 13.56 -16.40 0.83
N LEU A 113 13.17 -17.68 0.87
CA LEU A 113 12.00 -18.13 1.65
C LEU A 113 12.17 -17.85 3.15
N SER A 114 13.41 -17.84 3.65
CA SER A 114 13.71 -17.51 5.05
C SER A 114 13.40 -16.07 5.44
N TRP A 115 13.13 -15.17 4.49
CA TRP A 115 12.69 -13.79 4.79
C TRP A 115 11.23 -13.71 5.28
N GLY A 116 10.51 -14.84 5.27
CA GLY A 116 9.09 -14.92 5.58
C GLY A 116 8.22 -14.58 4.35
N MET A 117 6.99 -15.04 4.37
CA MET A 117 6.02 -14.76 3.31
C MET A 117 5.21 -13.51 3.67
N PRO A 118 4.94 -12.60 2.71
CA PRO A 118 4.04 -11.48 2.95
C PRO A 118 2.58 -11.94 2.96
N ASP A 119 1.76 -11.25 3.75
CA ASP A 119 0.32 -11.40 3.77
C ASP A 119 -0.36 -10.53 2.69
N LEU A 120 0.34 -9.48 2.24
CA LEU A 120 -0.11 -8.58 1.19
C LEU A 120 1.10 -7.98 0.46
N ILE A 121 1.05 -8.02 -0.88
CA ILE A 121 2.00 -7.35 -1.75
C ILE A 121 1.39 -6.08 -2.30
N VAL A 122 2.15 -4.99 -2.22
CA VAL A 122 1.83 -3.70 -2.84
C VAL A 122 2.90 -3.39 -3.87
N VAL A 123 2.52 -3.09 -5.11
CA VAL A 123 3.46 -2.61 -6.13
C VAL A 123 3.18 -1.16 -6.46
N ASP A 124 4.25 -0.39 -6.57
CA ASP A 124 4.17 0.95 -7.13
C ASP A 124 3.94 0.84 -8.63
N GLY A 125 2.68 0.96 -9.02
CA GLY A 125 2.28 0.81 -10.41
C GLY A 125 0.81 0.46 -10.59
N GLY A 126 0.36 0.53 -11.83
CA GLY A 126 -1.01 0.26 -12.24
C GLY A 126 -1.23 -1.16 -12.76
N GLU A 127 -2.31 -1.32 -13.54
CA GLU A 127 -2.72 -2.60 -14.13
C GLU A 127 -1.61 -3.34 -14.88
N PRO A 128 -0.76 -2.67 -15.70
CA PRO A 128 0.27 -3.39 -16.45
C PRO A 128 1.29 -4.07 -15.54
N GLN A 129 1.72 -3.41 -14.45
CA GLN A 129 2.64 -3.98 -13.47
C GLN A 129 2.00 -5.18 -12.76
N LEU A 130 0.75 -5.04 -12.29
CA LEU A 130 0.01 -6.14 -11.68
C LEU A 130 -0.10 -7.33 -12.59
N ARG A 131 -0.44 -7.12 -13.87
CA ARG A 131 -0.58 -8.17 -14.88
C ARG A 131 0.73 -8.93 -15.11
N ALA A 132 1.86 -8.21 -15.13
CA ALA A 132 3.18 -8.80 -15.35
C ALA A 132 3.57 -9.81 -14.24
N ILE A 133 3.23 -9.52 -12.98
CA ILE A 133 3.67 -10.31 -11.84
C ILE A 133 2.60 -11.22 -11.24
N HIS A 134 1.34 -11.04 -11.60
CA HIS A 134 0.21 -11.79 -11.02
C HIS A 134 0.45 -13.31 -11.00
N ARG A 135 1.00 -13.86 -12.09
CA ARG A 135 1.26 -15.30 -12.20
C ARG A 135 2.36 -15.83 -11.27
N LEU A 136 3.22 -14.94 -10.78
CA LEU A 136 4.33 -15.30 -9.90
C LEU A 136 3.94 -15.31 -8.42
N VAL A 137 2.83 -14.64 -8.08
CA VAL A 137 2.37 -14.43 -6.71
C VAL A 137 0.92 -14.84 -6.52
N LEU A 138 0.48 -15.91 -7.19
CA LEU A 138 -0.91 -16.39 -7.19
C LEU A 138 -1.48 -16.63 -5.80
N ASP A 139 -0.64 -17.06 -4.86
CA ASP A 139 -1.04 -17.43 -3.50
C ASP A 139 -0.94 -16.27 -2.49
N ILE A 140 -0.66 -15.05 -2.96
CA ILE A 140 -0.49 -13.89 -2.10
C ILE A 140 -1.36 -12.74 -2.62
N PRO A 141 -2.17 -12.09 -1.76
CA PRO A 141 -2.91 -10.89 -2.15
C PRO A 141 -1.99 -9.84 -2.77
N LEU A 142 -2.40 -9.28 -3.92
CA LEU A 142 -1.61 -8.33 -4.70
C LEU A 142 -2.43 -7.12 -5.07
N ILE A 143 -1.94 -5.93 -4.75
CA ILE A 143 -2.56 -4.66 -5.14
C ILE A 143 -1.53 -3.72 -5.77
N GLY A 144 -1.99 -2.83 -6.63
CA GLY A 144 -1.20 -1.74 -7.22
C GLY A 144 -1.49 -0.41 -6.53
N LEU A 145 -0.48 0.44 -6.43
CA LEU A 145 -0.61 1.84 -6.01
C LEU A 145 -0.16 2.74 -7.15
N ALA A 146 -1.10 3.36 -7.84
CA ALA A 146 -0.82 4.28 -8.92
C ALA A 146 -0.68 5.70 -8.37
N LYS A 147 0.56 6.17 -8.16
CA LYS A 147 0.91 7.45 -7.53
C LYS A 147 0.28 8.68 -8.18
N ARG A 148 0.05 8.65 -9.50
CA ARG A 148 -0.42 9.82 -10.24
C ARG A 148 -1.76 10.37 -9.72
N ASN A 149 -2.62 9.49 -9.19
CA ASN A 149 -3.96 9.83 -8.71
C ASN A 149 -4.26 9.26 -7.32
N ASP A 150 -3.27 8.74 -6.61
CA ASP A 150 -3.42 8.03 -5.33
C ASP A 150 -4.46 6.89 -5.43
N GLU A 151 -4.41 6.15 -6.53
CA GLU A 151 -5.35 5.05 -6.82
C GLU A 151 -4.81 3.71 -6.34
N LEU A 152 -5.63 2.95 -5.62
CA LEU A 152 -5.40 1.52 -5.43
C LEU A 152 -6.02 0.74 -6.58
N ILE A 153 -5.22 -0.11 -7.23
CA ILE A 153 -5.64 -0.97 -8.32
C ILE A 153 -5.75 -2.40 -7.81
N VAL A 154 -6.92 -2.99 -7.97
CA VAL A 154 -7.22 -4.34 -7.48
C VAL A 154 -7.75 -5.20 -8.61
N SER A 155 -7.14 -6.37 -8.82
CA SER A 155 -7.61 -7.35 -9.81
C SER A 155 -8.87 -8.04 -9.34
N LYS A 156 -9.88 -8.17 -10.22
CA LYS A 156 -11.09 -8.95 -9.98
C LYS A 156 -10.85 -10.46 -9.97
N HIS A 157 -9.75 -10.88 -10.54
CA HIS A 157 -9.42 -12.31 -10.75
C HIS A 157 -8.38 -12.84 -9.75
N HIS A 158 -8.03 -12.03 -8.75
CA HIS A 158 -7.06 -12.48 -7.74
C HIS A 158 -7.73 -13.42 -6.74
N SER A 159 -7.21 -14.64 -6.61
CA SER A 159 -7.83 -15.70 -5.79
C SER A 159 -7.93 -15.37 -4.30
N HIS A 160 -7.07 -14.50 -3.79
CA HIS A 160 -6.99 -14.13 -2.37
C HIS A 160 -7.56 -12.76 -2.03
N ILE A 161 -8.05 -12.02 -3.04
CA ILE A 161 -8.78 -10.77 -2.85
C ILE A 161 -10.20 -10.99 -3.35
N ARG A 162 -11.16 -10.89 -2.46
CA ARG A 162 -12.58 -10.99 -2.83
C ARG A 162 -13.11 -9.60 -3.10
N PRO A 163 -13.65 -9.36 -4.28
CA PRO A 163 -14.09 -8.03 -4.69
C PRO A 163 -15.39 -7.55 -4.03
N GLU A 164 -16.05 -8.37 -3.20
CA GLU A 164 -17.35 -8.04 -2.62
C GLU A 164 -17.32 -6.78 -1.77
N GLY A 165 -16.26 -6.55 -0.99
CA GLY A 165 -16.08 -5.32 -0.24
C GLY A 165 -15.99 -4.10 -1.13
N ILE A 166 -15.29 -4.22 -2.27
CA ILE A 166 -15.15 -3.16 -3.27
C ILE A 166 -16.45 -2.96 -4.04
N GLN A 167 -17.15 -4.04 -4.38
CA GLN A 167 -18.47 -4.00 -5.02
C GLN A 167 -19.50 -3.33 -4.10
N HIS A 168 -19.41 -3.57 -2.80
CA HIS A 168 -20.27 -2.89 -1.84
C HIS A 168 -20.06 -1.37 -1.86
N LEU A 169 -18.81 -0.90 -1.89
CA LEU A 169 -18.49 0.52 -2.03
C LEU A 169 -18.94 1.10 -3.37
N LEU A 170 -18.88 0.33 -4.45
CA LEU A 170 -19.37 0.74 -5.76
C LEU A 170 -20.90 0.93 -5.74
N ALA A 171 -21.62 0.04 -5.07
CA ALA A 171 -23.08 0.10 -4.94
C ALA A 171 -23.53 1.12 -3.89
N ASN A 172 -22.73 1.37 -2.85
CA ASN A 172 -23.01 2.28 -1.75
C ASN A 172 -21.80 3.22 -1.56
N PRO A 173 -21.69 4.27 -2.39
CA PRO A 173 -20.54 5.19 -2.35
C PRO A 173 -20.40 5.87 -0.98
N GLU A 174 -19.22 5.79 -0.40
CA GLU A 174 -18.86 6.51 0.81
C GLU A 174 -18.25 7.89 0.48
N PRO A 175 -18.49 8.92 1.30
CA PRO A 175 -17.89 10.23 1.09
C PRO A 175 -16.35 10.13 1.07
N GLY A 176 -15.74 10.65 -0.01
CA GLY A 176 -14.28 10.65 -0.17
C GLY A 176 -13.68 9.36 -0.75
N VAL A 177 -14.50 8.38 -1.11
CA VAL A 177 -14.04 7.18 -1.81
C VAL A 177 -14.72 7.08 -3.16
N LEU A 178 -13.94 7.12 -4.23
CA LEU A 178 -14.42 6.88 -5.59
C LEU A 178 -13.95 5.53 -6.07
N VAL A 179 -14.89 4.63 -6.34
CA VAL A 179 -14.61 3.33 -6.95
C VAL A 179 -14.98 3.39 -8.43
N THR A 180 -14.08 2.94 -9.29
CA THR A 180 -14.29 2.83 -10.74
C THR A 180 -14.07 1.40 -11.18
N ASP A 181 -15.04 0.86 -11.92
CA ASP A 181 -14.90 -0.44 -12.59
C ASP A 181 -14.14 -0.25 -13.92
N ARG A 182 -13.02 -0.97 -14.07
CA ARG A 182 -12.13 -0.91 -15.26
C ARG A 182 -11.96 -2.30 -15.90
N GLY A 183 -13.06 -3.00 -16.15
CA GLY A 183 -12.99 -4.33 -16.75
C GLY A 183 -12.45 -5.40 -15.79
N ASP A 184 -11.20 -5.82 -15.96
CA ASP A 184 -10.57 -6.84 -15.12
C ASP A 184 -10.08 -6.31 -13.76
N TYR A 185 -10.17 -5.00 -13.53
CA TYR A 185 -9.67 -4.32 -12.32
C TYR A 185 -10.69 -3.35 -11.74
N TYR A 186 -10.59 -3.13 -10.44
CA TYR A 186 -11.16 -1.98 -9.76
C TYR A 186 -10.09 -0.94 -9.48
N SER A 187 -10.45 0.33 -9.64
CA SER A 187 -9.64 1.46 -9.18
C SER A 187 -10.36 2.13 -8.02
N LEU A 188 -9.69 2.29 -6.90
CA LEU A 188 -10.18 3.01 -5.73
C LEU A 188 -9.37 4.28 -5.55
N ASN A 189 -10.03 5.43 -5.60
CA ASN A 189 -9.43 6.73 -5.35
C ASN A 189 -9.95 7.29 -4.03
N PHE A 190 -9.03 7.69 -3.15
CA PHE A 190 -9.36 8.26 -1.84
C PHE A 190 -9.09 9.77 -1.88
N HIS A 191 -10.14 10.57 -1.96
CA HIS A 191 -9.99 12.02 -1.93
C HIS A 191 -9.53 12.50 -0.55
N LEU A 192 -8.48 13.33 -0.52
CA LEU A 192 -7.87 13.95 0.66
C LEU A 192 -8.85 14.87 1.43
N GLY A 193 -9.82 14.30 2.05
CA GLY A 193 -10.82 15.00 2.86
C GLY A 193 -11.64 14.04 3.72
N ALA A 194 -11.70 12.79 3.34
CA ALA A 194 -12.25 11.73 4.17
C ALA A 194 -11.10 11.15 5.02
N HIS A 195 -11.24 11.24 6.33
CA HIS A 195 -10.31 10.64 7.29
C HIS A 195 -10.39 9.09 7.26
N HIS A 196 -9.97 8.48 6.15
CA HIS A 196 -9.83 7.04 6.07
C HIS A 196 -8.39 6.69 6.43
N SER A 197 -8.20 6.03 7.57
CA SER A 197 -6.91 5.61 8.09
C SER A 197 -6.16 4.67 7.13
N ALA A 198 -6.88 3.88 6.33
CA ALA A 198 -6.30 2.97 5.34
C ALA A 198 -5.58 3.74 4.22
N SER A 199 -6.21 4.79 3.63
CA SER A 199 -5.56 5.59 2.57
C SER A 199 -4.29 6.26 3.06
N HIS A 200 -4.30 6.79 4.30
CA HIS A 200 -3.13 7.44 4.91
C HIS A 200 -1.99 6.45 5.16
N SER A 201 -2.31 5.22 5.56
CA SER A 201 -1.31 4.16 5.77
C SER A 201 -0.64 3.71 4.47
N PHE A 202 -1.41 3.57 3.38
CA PHE A 202 -0.86 3.21 2.07
C PHE A 202 -0.05 4.37 1.46
N THR A 203 -0.51 5.61 1.57
CA THR A 203 0.25 6.80 1.13
C THR A 203 1.55 6.95 1.92
N MET A 204 1.54 6.76 3.24
CA MET A 204 2.75 6.80 4.07
C MET A 204 3.77 5.73 3.69
N LEU A 205 3.32 4.53 3.32
CA LEU A 205 4.21 3.48 2.81
C LEU A 205 4.82 3.87 1.45
N GLY A 206 4.04 4.51 0.57
CA GLY A 206 4.51 5.04 -0.72
C GLY A 206 5.52 6.18 -0.57
N GLU A 207 5.25 7.15 0.28
CA GLU A 207 6.15 8.29 0.53
C GLU A 207 7.48 7.88 1.17
N THR A 208 7.47 6.83 1.99
CA THR A 208 8.69 6.30 2.61
C THR A 208 9.63 5.66 1.58
N THR A 209 9.08 5.18 0.46
CA THR A 209 9.87 4.60 -0.64
C THR A 209 10.56 5.66 -1.51
N VAL A 210 9.95 6.83 -1.69
CA VAL A 210 10.38 7.82 -2.72
C VAL A 210 11.36 8.86 -2.18
N ASN A 211 11.24 9.26 -0.91
CA ASN A 211 11.97 10.45 -0.40
C ASN A 211 13.31 10.16 0.30
N ARG A 212 13.83 8.94 0.30
CA ARG A 212 15.04 8.60 1.08
C ARG A 212 16.07 7.71 0.38
N TYR A 213 16.11 7.73 -0.95
CA TYR A 213 17.17 7.01 -1.68
C TYR A 213 17.83 7.87 -2.75
#